data_68ad49ba6c87ec53a3c46221303fcffa
#
_entry.id   68ad49ba6c87ec53a3c46221303fcffa
#
_cell.length_a   1.000
_cell.length_b   1.000
_cell.length_c   1.000
_cell.angle_alpha   90.00
_cell.angle_beta   90.00
_cell.angle_gamma   90.00
#
_symmetry.space_group_name_H-M   'P 1'
#
loop_
_entity.id
_entity.type
_entity.pdbx_description
1 polymer ?
#
loop_
_entity_poly.entity_id
_entity_poly.type
_entity_poly.pdbx_seq_one_letter_code
_entity_poly.pdbx_strand_id
1 'polypeptide(L)'
;MKYSDITKLKHLAQDKVSRSANPAIVRNSTVFFRNMQELIKHENLVQKGSKVNFYEYGRAGSQTTIALQNFISELELAHRTFLTSTGFGAVALAIISICRPGDEIIVTDAVYAPTRMITSKLLKEFNVKTHFYNPESLKSLKQKINKKTK
;
A
#
# COMPACT_ATOMS: atom_id res chain seq x y z
N MET A 1 10.44 11.37 -22.59
CA MET A 1 11.39 10.25 -22.69
C MET A 1 10.99 9.21 -21.64
N LYS A 2 10.59 7.98 -22.03
CA LYS A 2 10.29 6.91 -21.05
C LYS A 2 11.62 6.29 -20.62
N TYR A 3 11.99 6.51 -19.36
CA TYR A 3 13.17 5.84 -18.78
C TYR A 3 12.92 4.34 -18.63
N SER A 4 13.97 3.53 -18.79
CA SER A 4 13.93 2.11 -18.40
C SER A 4 13.72 1.99 -16.87
N ASP A 5 13.22 0.85 -16.41
CA ASP A 5 12.97 0.65 -14.96
C ASP A 5 14.27 0.73 -14.14
N ILE A 6 15.40 0.29 -14.72
CA ILE A 6 16.72 0.45 -14.10
C ILE A 6 17.11 1.94 -13.98
N THR A 7 16.78 2.75 -14.97
CA THR A 7 17.04 4.19 -14.93
C THR A 7 16.16 4.87 -13.88
N LYS A 8 14.89 4.48 -13.76
CA LYS A 8 13.99 4.94 -12.70
C LYS A 8 14.53 4.57 -11.32
N LEU A 9 14.98 3.33 -11.12
CA LEU A 9 15.63 2.86 -9.90
C LEU A 9 16.80 3.76 -9.46
N LYS A 10 17.62 4.22 -10.40
CA LYS A 10 18.79 5.06 -10.10
C LYS A 10 18.44 6.53 -9.85
N HIS A 11 17.42 7.06 -10.51
CA HIS A 11 17.15 8.51 -10.51
C HIS A 11 16.02 8.95 -9.57
N LEU A 12 15.03 8.09 -9.31
CA LEU A 12 13.93 8.41 -8.38
C LEU A 12 14.39 8.44 -6.92
N ALA A 13 15.46 7.73 -6.60
CA ALA A 13 16.02 7.67 -5.25
C ALA A 13 17.07 8.75 -4.96
N GLN A 14 17.42 9.60 -5.92
CA GLN A 14 18.43 10.64 -5.70
C GLN A 14 17.98 11.69 -4.68
N ASP A 15 18.80 11.90 -3.66
CA ASP A 15 18.64 13.04 -2.77
C ASP A 15 19.17 14.30 -3.45
N LYS A 16 18.26 15.18 -3.86
CA LYS A 16 18.59 16.43 -4.53
C LYS A 16 19.30 17.44 -3.63
N VAL A 17 19.17 17.30 -2.33
CA VAL A 17 19.77 18.22 -1.34
C VAL A 17 21.22 17.84 -1.09
N SER A 18 21.50 16.58 -0.79
CA SER A 18 22.85 16.07 -0.52
C SER A 18 23.64 15.71 -1.79
N ARG A 19 22.98 15.74 -2.97
CA ARG A 19 23.51 15.25 -4.25
C ARG A 19 23.96 13.77 -4.20
N SER A 20 23.45 13.02 -3.24
CA SER A 20 23.71 11.61 -3.09
C SER A 20 22.94 10.78 -4.12
N ALA A 21 23.50 9.66 -4.56
CA ALA A 21 22.79 8.69 -5.37
C ALA A 21 21.66 7.99 -4.61
N ASN A 22 21.74 7.95 -3.28
CA ASN A 22 20.74 7.35 -2.39
C ASN A 22 19.97 8.43 -1.64
N PRO A 23 18.68 8.20 -1.31
CA PRO A 23 17.94 9.10 -0.43
C PRO A 23 18.57 9.10 0.97
N ALA A 24 18.52 10.25 1.64
CA ALA A 24 18.95 10.35 3.02
C ALA A 24 18.07 9.49 3.94
N ILE A 25 18.69 8.88 4.96
CA ILE A 25 17.93 8.19 6.02
C ILE A 25 17.46 9.23 7.03
N VAL A 26 16.17 9.54 7.01
CA VAL A 26 15.54 10.49 7.92
C VAL A 26 14.79 9.74 9.01
N ARG A 27 15.22 9.95 10.26
CA ARG A 27 14.54 9.48 11.48
C ARG A 27 13.99 10.68 12.22
N ASN A 28 12.68 10.77 12.29
CA ASN A 28 12.01 11.90 12.94
C ASN A 28 10.81 11.43 13.77
N SER A 29 10.44 12.22 14.74
CA SER A 29 9.13 12.18 15.40
C SER A 29 8.30 13.38 14.96
N THR A 30 8.37 14.49 15.65
CA THR A 30 7.69 15.73 15.27
C THR A 30 8.48 16.48 14.20
N VAL A 31 7.78 17.03 13.23
CA VAL A 31 8.34 17.90 12.20
C VAL A 31 7.94 19.35 12.48
N PHE A 32 8.92 20.25 12.46
CA PHE A 32 8.67 21.67 12.67
C PHE A 32 8.30 22.37 11.37
N PHE A 33 7.26 23.19 11.44
CA PHE A 33 6.86 24.11 10.38
C PHE A 33 7.39 25.51 10.67
N ARG A 34 7.67 26.27 9.64
CA ARG A 34 8.19 27.65 9.79
C ARG A 34 7.18 28.59 10.43
N ASN A 35 5.89 28.34 10.17
CA ASN A 35 4.78 29.12 10.70
C ASN A 35 3.47 28.35 10.59
N MET A 36 2.41 28.88 11.21
CA MET A 36 1.08 28.27 11.21
C MET A 36 0.46 28.16 9.80
N GLN A 37 0.76 29.10 8.92
CA GLN A 37 0.22 29.09 7.54
C GLN A 37 0.77 27.91 6.73
N GLU A 38 2.07 27.61 6.91
CA GLU A 38 2.70 26.44 6.29
C GLU A 38 2.07 25.13 6.78
N LEU A 39 1.82 25.01 8.10
CA LEU A 39 1.14 23.87 8.69
C LEU A 39 -0.26 23.68 8.10
N ILE A 40 -1.10 24.72 8.11
CA ILE A 40 -2.48 24.66 7.58
C ILE A 40 -2.48 24.28 6.10
N LYS A 41 -1.56 24.84 5.31
CA LYS A 41 -1.42 24.50 3.89
C LYS A 41 -1.07 23.01 3.72
N HIS A 42 -0.15 22.51 4.53
CA HIS A 42 0.28 21.12 4.49
C HIS A 42 -0.85 20.16 4.89
N GLU A 43 -1.56 20.43 5.98
CA GLU A 43 -2.72 19.65 6.42
C GLU A 43 -3.80 19.57 5.34
N ASN A 44 -4.10 20.68 4.69
CA ASN A 44 -5.05 20.73 3.57
C ASN A 44 -4.62 19.83 2.39
N LEU A 45 -3.32 19.74 2.09
CA LEU A 45 -2.80 18.83 1.05
C LEU A 45 -2.97 17.37 1.48
N VAL A 46 -2.66 17.04 2.73
CA VAL A 46 -2.82 15.69 3.28
C VAL A 46 -4.29 15.26 3.26
N GLN A 47 -5.19 16.12 3.73
CA GLN A 47 -6.65 15.84 3.74
C GLN A 47 -7.22 15.61 2.35
N LYS A 48 -6.73 16.33 1.34
CA LYS A 48 -7.09 16.13 -0.06
C LYS A 48 -6.48 14.88 -0.70
N GLY A 49 -5.68 14.10 0.05
CA GLY A 49 -4.98 12.94 -0.47
C GLY A 49 -3.86 13.27 -1.45
N SER A 50 -3.37 14.53 -1.47
CA SER A 50 -2.25 14.92 -2.32
C SER A 50 -0.96 14.22 -1.87
N LYS A 51 -0.05 14.00 -2.83
CA LYS A 51 1.30 13.52 -2.50
C LYS A 51 2.06 14.60 -1.74
N VAL A 52 2.63 14.24 -0.59
CA VAL A 52 3.46 15.11 0.24
C VAL A 52 4.86 14.50 0.39
N ASN A 53 5.84 15.33 0.71
CA ASN A 53 7.23 14.88 0.89
C ASN A 53 7.57 14.54 2.35
N PHE A 54 6.72 14.89 3.28
CA PHE A 54 6.83 14.57 4.70
C PHE A 54 5.45 14.66 5.37
N TYR A 55 5.33 14.14 6.56
CA TYR A 55 4.17 14.28 7.43
C TYR A 55 4.59 15.02 8.71
N GLU A 56 3.61 15.56 9.43
CA GLU A 56 3.80 16.32 10.69
C GLU A 56 4.43 15.46 11.78
N TYR A 57 4.28 14.16 11.67
CA TYR A 57 4.78 13.21 12.65
C TYR A 57 5.28 11.92 12.01
N GLY A 58 6.44 11.44 12.46
CA GLY A 58 7.13 10.27 11.88
C GLY A 58 6.33 8.96 11.89
N ARG A 59 5.28 8.81 12.72
CA ARG A 59 4.37 7.67 12.68
C ARG A 59 3.62 7.56 11.35
N ALA A 60 3.29 8.69 10.76
CA ALA A 60 2.62 8.73 9.45
C ALA A 60 3.58 8.47 8.28
N GLY A 61 4.87 8.59 8.53
CA GLY A 61 5.95 8.36 7.58
C GLY A 61 7.03 9.43 7.63
N SER A 62 8.26 9.01 7.40
CA SER A 62 9.42 9.90 7.23
C SER A 62 9.66 10.18 5.73
N GLN A 63 10.51 11.12 5.43
CA GLN A 63 10.95 11.38 4.05
C GLN A 63 11.51 10.12 3.38
N THR A 64 12.21 9.27 4.13
CA THR A 64 12.76 8.00 3.63
C THR A 64 11.65 7.02 3.23
N THR A 65 10.63 6.83 4.08
CA THR A 65 9.51 5.93 3.77
C THR A 65 8.66 6.44 2.63
N ILE A 66 8.43 7.76 2.56
CA ILE A 66 7.70 8.39 1.46
C ILE A 66 8.46 8.26 0.14
N ALA A 67 9.79 8.41 0.14
CA ALA A 67 10.60 8.21 -1.06
C ALA A 67 10.41 6.78 -1.62
N LEU A 68 10.43 5.76 -0.75
CA LEU A 68 10.18 4.38 -1.14
C LEU A 68 8.74 4.17 -1.67
N GLN A 69 7.73 4.74 -1.00
CA GLN A 69 6.33 4.68 -1.45
C GLN A 69 6.16 5.28 -2.84
N ASN A 70 6.73 6.47 -3.08
CA ASN A 70 6.66 7.14 -4.37
C ASN A 70 7.38 6.35 -5.46
N PHE A 71 8.54 5.77 -5.13
CA PHE A 71 9.30 4.94 -6.03
C PHE A 71 8.52 3.69 -6.48
N ILE A 72 7.93 2.94 -5.55
CA ILE A 72 7.12 1.76 -5.88
C ILE A 72 5.87 2.18 -6.66
N SER A 73 5.21 3.29 -6.29
CA SER A 73 4.06 3.81 -7.03
C SER A 73 4.40 4.12 -8.49
N GLU A 74 5.58 4.67 -8.74
CA GLU A 74 6.05 4.97 -10.10
C GLU A 74 6.33 3.70 -10.91
N LEU A 75 6.97 2.70 -10.29
CA LEU A 75 7.26 1.41 -10.94
C LEU A 75 5.98 0.66 -11.31
N GLU A 76 5.03 0.60 -10.39
CA GLU A 76 3.78 -0.15 -10.54
C GLU A 76 2.68 0.66 -11.27
N LEU A 77 2.98 1.90 -11.71
CA LEU A 77 2.01 2.83 -12.29
C LEU A 77 0.78 3.02 -11.38
N ALA A 78 1.00 2.96 -10.07
CA ALA A 78 -0.03 3.07 -9.06
C ALA A 78 -0.22 4.52 -8.61
N HIS A 79 -1.43 4.84 -8.15
CA HIS A 79 -1.72 6.16 -7.58
C HIS A 79 -0.95 6.38 -6.28
N ARG A 80 -0.89 5.35 -5.40
CA ARG A 80 -0.23 5.40 -4.09
C ARG A 80 0.19 4.01 -3.64
N THR A 81 1.28 3.95 -2.87
CA THR A 81 1.76 2.75 -2.18
C THR A 81 1.70 2.96 -0.68
N PHE A 82 1.29 1.95 0.06
CA PHE A 82 1.37 1.89 1.51
C PHE A 82 2.38 0.82 1.92
N LEU A 83 3.28 1.18 2.82
CA LEU A 83 4.26 0.26 3.37
C LEU A 83 3.71 -0.39 4.64
N THR A 84 4.01 -1.67 4.81
CA THR A 84 3.73 -2.43 6.02
C THR A 84 5.02 -3.06 6.54
N SER A 85 5.06 -3.41 7.81
CA SER A 85 6.24 -4.01 8.44
C SER A 85 6.53 -5.44 7.97
N THR A 86 5.55 -6.11 7.35
CA THR A 86 5.67 -7.49 6.87
C THR A 86 4.86 -7.71 5.60
N GLY A 87 5.28 -8.67 4.74
CA GLY A 87 4.51 -9.07 3.57
C GLY A 87 3.11 -9.60 3.92
N PHE A 88 2.99 -10.34 5.03
CA PHE A 88 1.70 -10.79 5.53
C PHE A 88 0.79 -9.61 5.93
N GLY A 89 1.35 -8.59 6.57
CA GLY A 89 0.64 -7.34 6.87
C GLY A 89 0.11 -6.65 5.61
N ALA A 90 0.88 -6.69 4.51
CA ALA A 90 0.44 -6.12 3.23
C ALA A 90 -0.75 -6.89 2.65
N VAL A 91 -0.72 -8.22 2.67
CA VAL A 91 -1.84 -9.07 2.23
C VAL A 91 -3.09 -8.80 3.08
N ALA A 92 -2.92 -8.79 4.41
CA ALA A 92 -4.02 -8.52 5.33
C ALA A 92 -4.65 -7.14 5.09
N LEU A 93 -3.82 -6.10 4.98
CA LEU A 93 -4.26 -4.73 4.72
C LEU A 93 -5.04 -4.63 3.39
N ALA A 94 -4.51 -5.23 2.32
CA ALA A 94 -5.16 -5.24 1.01
C ALA A 94 -6.57 -5.84 1.09
N ILE A 95 -6.73 -7.00 1.71
CA ILE A 95 -8.02 -7.68 1.83
C ILE A 95 -8.99 -6.85 2.70
N ILE A 96 -8.57 -6.43 3.89
CA ILE A 96 -9.44 -5.71 4.84
C ILE A 96 -9.86 -4.34 4.28
N SER A 97 -9.03 -3.70 3.46
CA SER A 97 -9.33 -2.39 2.89
C SER A 97 -10.52 -2.40 1.93
N ILE A 98 -10.76 -3.50 1.23
CA ILE A 98 -11.81 -3.62 0.21
C ILE A 98 -13.06 -4.35 0.70
N CYS A 99 -12.93 -5.26 1.69
CA CYS A 99 -14.04 -6.07 2.18
C CYS A 99 -14.93 -5.31 3.17
N ARG A 100 -16.23 -5.60 3.11
CA ARG A 100 -17.25 -5.13 4.06
C ARG A 100 -18.04 -6.34 4.58
N PRO A 101 -18.66 -6.25 5.76
CA PRO A 101 -19.54 -7.31 6.24
C PRO A 101 -20.63 -7.67 5.22
N GLY A 102 -20.74 -8.94 4.88
CA GLY A 102 -21.66 -9.46 3.87
C GLY A 102 -21.05 -9.65 2.48
N ASP A 103 -19.81 -9.18 2.25
CA ASP A 103 -19.09 -9.42 1.02
C ASP A 103 -18.56 -10.85 0.93
N GLU A 104 -18.21 -11.25 -0.28
CA GLU A 104 -17.60 -12.55 -0.57
C GLU A 104 -16.29 -12.35 -1.34
N ILE A 105 -15.27 -13.13 -0.99
CA ILE A 105 -13.99 -13.14 -1.71
C ILE A 105 -13.69 -14.52 -2.27
N ILE A 106 -12.92 -14.56 -3.35
CA ILE A 106 -12.49 -15.79 -3.98
C ILE A 106 -10.97 -15.87 -3.87
N VAL A 107 -10.49 -16.99 -3.34
CA VAL A 107 -9.08 -17.22 -3.05
C VAL A 107 -8.65 -18.53 -3.69
N THR A 108 -7.47 -18.58 -4.28
CA THR A 108 -6.93 -19.84 -4.80
C THR A 108 -6.66 -20.85 -3.68
N ASP A 109 -6.91 -22.13 -3.91
CA ASP A 109 -6.55 -23.18 -2.98
C ASP A 109 -5.04 -23.30 -2.73
N ALA A 110 -4.22 -22.87 -3.69
CA ALA A 110 -2.76 -22.84 -3.59
C ALA A 110 -2.23 -21.59 -2.87
N VAL A 111 -3.07 -20.83 -2.17
CA VAL A 111 -2.67 -19.60 -1.48
C VAL A 111 -1.72 -19.88 -0.31
N TYR A 112 -0.85 -18.92 -0.02
CA TYR A 112 0.04 -18.90 1.13
C TYR A 112 -0.72 -19.18 2.44
N ALA A 113 -0.23 -20.13 3.25
CA ALA A 113 -0.94 -20.64 4.42
C ALA A 113 -1.43 -19.57 5.42
N PRO A 114 -0.67 -18.55 5.80
CA PRO A 114 -1.18 -17.45 6.62
C PRO A 114 -2.33 -16.67 5.98
N THR A 115 -2.32 -16.48 4.65
CA THR A 115 -3.44 -15.86 3.93
C THR A 115 -4.70 -16.73 4.02
N ARG A 116 -4.55 -18.05 3.88
CA ARG A 116 -5.65 -18.99 4.09
C ARG A 116 -6.23 -18.87 5.51
N MET A 117 -5.37 -18.73 6.52
CA MET A 117 -5.79 -18.58 7.92
C MET A 117 -6.62 -17.30 8.13
N ILE A 118 -6.16 -16.16 7.62
CA ILE A 118 -6.94 -14.89 7.69
C ILE A 118 -8.29 -15.06 6.98
N THR A 119 -8.28 -15.55 5.75
CA THR A 119 -9.49 -15.61 4.93
C THR A 119 -10.50 -16.63 5.43
N SER A 120 -10.08 -17.75 6.00
CA SER A 120 -10.99 -18.79 6.50
C SER A 120 -11.45 -18.59 7.93
N LYS A 121 -10.67 -17.88 8.77
CA LYS A 121 -10.98 -17.67 10.19
C LYS A 121 -11.36 -16.22 10.47
N LEU A 122 -10.40 -15.29 10.36
CA LEU A 122 -10.60 -13.91 10.77
C LEU A 122 -11.73 -13.22 9.97
N LEU A 123 -11.73 -13.34 8.65
CA LEU A 123 -12.76 -12.69 7.82
C LEU A 123 -14.16 -13.25 8.09
N LYS A 124 -14.27 -14.52 8.50
CA LYS A 124 -15.55 -15.12 8.90
C LYS A 124 -16.15 -14.41 10.13
N GLU A 125 -15.32 -14.03 11.11
CA GLU A 125 -15.76 -13.26 12.29
C GLU A 125 -16.28 -11.86 11.90
N PHE A 126 -15.78 -11.31 10.80
CA PHE A 126 -16.27 -10.05 10.24
C PHE A 126 -17.39 -10.22 9.21
N ASN A 127 -18.02 -11.40 9.18
CA ASN A 127 -19.10 -11.71 8.24
C ASN A 127 -18.71 -11.56 6.76
N VAL A 128 -17.46 -11.84 6.41
CA VAL A 128 -16.97 -11.92 5.03
C VAL A 128 -16.76 -13.38 4.67
N LYS A 129 -17.40 -13.84 3.59
CA LYS A 129 -17.34 -15.24 3.17
C LYS A 129 -16.20 -15.46 2.17
N THR A 130 -15.42 -16.51 2.41
CA THR A 130 -14.32 -16.92 1.52
C THR A 130 -14.69 -18.17 0.75
N HIS A 131 -14.48 -18.13 -0.57
CA HIS A 131 -14.61 -19.27 -1.46
C HIS A 131 -13.23 -19.64 -2.00
N PHE A 132 -12.83 -20.89 -1.80
CA PHE A 132 -11.59 -21.40 -2.39
C PHE A 132 -11.86 -22.05 -3.73
N TYR A 133 -10.99 -21.82 -4.71
CA TYR A 133 -11.09 -22.40 -6.04
C TYR A 133 -9.80 -23.12 -6.44
N ASN A 134 -9.92 -24.14 -7.29
CA ASN A 134 -8.77 -24.82 -7.90
C ASN A 134 -8.13 -23.90 -8.97
N PRO A 135 -6.85 -23.45 -8.80
CA PRO A 135 -6.18 -22.57 -9.75
C PRO A 135 -6.01 -23.16 -11.15
N GLU A 136 -6.02 -24.48 -11.30
CA GLU A 136 -5.95 -25.17 -12.59
C GLU A 136 -7.28 -25.21 -13.34
N SER A 137 -8.38 -24.71 -12.73
CA SER A 137 -9.73 -24.77 -13.29
C SER A 137 -10.41 -23.41 -13.38
N LEU A 138 -10.40 -22.79 -14.54
CA LEU A 138 -11.19 -21.58 -14.81
C LEU A 138 -12.69 -21.80 -14.57
N LYS A 139 -13.19 -23.03 -14.76
CA LYS A 139 -14.58 -23.39 -14.46
C LYS A 139 -14.85 -23.26 -12.96
N SER A 140 -13.93 -23.74 -12.12
CA SER A 140 -14.01 -23.62 -10.66
C SER A 140 -14.07 -22.14 -10.20
N LEU A 141 -13.27 -21.27 -10.81
CA LEU A 141 -13.30 -19.83 -10.54
C LEU A 141 -14.62 -19.20 -10.94
N LYS A 142 -15.05 -19.41 -12.20
CA LYS A 142 -16.28 -18.82 -12.75
C LYS A 142 -17.53 -19.19 -11.95
N GLN A 143 -17.63 -20.41 -11.44
CA GLN A 143 -18.75 -20.88 -10.64
C GLN A 143 -18.89 -20.17 -9.28
N LYS A 144 -17.82 -19.55 -8.79
CA LYS A 144 -17.80 -18.88 -7.47
C LYS A 144 -18.02 -17.38 -7.54
N ILE A 145 -17.90 -16.80 -8.73
CA ILE A 145 -18.14 -15.36 -8.94
C ILE A 145 -19.63 -15.08 -8.84
N ASN A 146 -19.98 -14.11 -8.02
CA ASN A 146 -21.36 -13.65 -7.86
C ASN A 146 -21.40 -12.14 -7.56
N LYS A 147 -22.60 -11.57 -7.36
CA LYS A 147 -22.79 -10.12 -7.17
C LYS A 147 -22.16 -9.56 -5.88
N LYS A 148 -21.80 -10.41 -4.92
CA LYS A 148 -21.16 -10.03 -3.65
C LYS A 148 -19.62 -10.20 -3.72
N THR A 149 -19.09 -10.75 -4.80
CA THR A 149 -17.64 -10.94 -4.99
C THR A 149 -16.94 -9.60 -5.12
N LYS A 150 -15.87 -9.42 -4.36
CA LYS A 150 -14.98 -8.24 -4.35
C LYS A 150 -13.61 -8.59 -4.92
#